data_da40b1921a6303d1403710ace5f9bad3
#
_entry.id   da40b1921a6303d1403710ace5f9bad3
#
_cell.length_a   1.000
_cell.length_b   1.000
_cell.length_c   1.000
_cell.angle_alpha   90.00
_cell.angle_beta   90.00
_cell.angle_gamma   90.00
#
_symmetry.space_group_name_H-M   'P 1'
#
loop_
_entity.id
_entity.type
_entity.pdbx_description
1 polymer ?
#
loop_
_entity_poly.entity_id
_entity_poly.type
_entity_poly.pdbx_seq_one_letter_code
_entity_poly.pdbx_strand_id
1 'polypeptide(L)'
;MQKRYTITPEFIKFSDINKDDFILSSSLYEKVNFKNTNGIFLKELLSCSLSNEFKGSDVGSDNYVDQSPYTFLRTKALQDFNYLPDFNKESLLRIKPSSFKEMNLKKGDLILSKDSNIGEITILDDDYPKMMISSAMYKLPIEKDKYYIFAFIKHSAFREQLDLLVPKGATIRHAKTLFLGCSIIFPKKNREKIIDYIETLVKSVIKKEKLIKIKHEKILHSIENEIASNQKDEVFTFSQPTISELKKKNRLDTNLYGSYFKEINFKIKNYKYGYSTLKELGYELSRGQNLQISNIGRSIYSKRYRSNFYELMLPKFLSKYGTVNKVEYLGNSNKLKILKKGELIFGAEGFEKGRSIVIIDEKEKVITNIHGITIRKKREQNLKQAIFIKCFLDFLRSKGVIDLFAVGGNGGSLAQKYWDEIYFPNLSEIVQDTVSNLYHNPEAHYNKEFDMATFYQIDEEFNSKAGIYELDKSMKLIKNKIDEVIDAIVQDNDPQLTFDFLKTI
;
A
#
# COMPACT_ATOMS: atom_id res chain seq x y z
N MET A 1 10.90 13.99 -5.59
CA MET A 1 10.64 13.32 -6.87
C MET A 1 11.69 13.79 -7.87
N GLN A 2 12.29 12.92 -8.71
CA GLN A 2 13.15 13.41 -9.77
C GLN A 2 12.24 13.97 -10.88
N LYS A 3 12.38 15.27 -11.17
CA LYS A 3 11.56 15.95 -12.17
C LYS A 3 11.93 15.38 -13.56
N ARG A 4 10.90 14.97 -14.32
CA ARG A 4 11.06 14.41 -15.67
C ARG A 4 10.68 15.40 -16.75
N TYR A 5 9.70 16.24 -16.47
CA TYR A 5 9.07 17.16 -17.41
C TYR A 5 9.30 18.62 -17.07
N THR A 6 9.89 18.90 -15.91
CA THR A 6 10.17 20.26 -15.48
C THR A 6 11.58 20.66 -15.93
N ILE A 7 11.68 21.79 -16.58
CA ILE A 7 12.95 22.39 -17.00
C ILE A 7 13.15 23.72 -16.26
N THR A 8 14.38 23.99 -15.87
CA THR A 8 14.81 25.30 -15.41
C THR A 8 15.32 26.06 -16.65
N PRO A 9 14.78 27.25 -16.97
CA PRO A 9 15.26 28.01 -18.13
C PRO A 9 16.72 28.45 -17.90
N GLU A 10 17.54 28.39 -18.95
CA GLU A 10 18.94 28.86 -18.92
C GLU A 10 19.01 30.39 -18.76
N PHE A 11 18.03 31.11 -19.33
CA PHE A 11 17.92 32.55 -19.29
C PHE A 11 16.52 32.99 -18.87
N ILE A 12 16.44 34.03 -18.06
CA ILE A 12 15.20 34.65 -17.61
C ILE A 12 15.21 36.10 -18.06
N LYS A 13 14.10 36.58 -18.64
CA LYS A 13 13.97 37.99 -19.01
C LYS A 13 13.84 38.87 -17.76
N PHE A 14 14.44 40.04 -17.77
CA PHE A 14 14.33 41.00 -16.68
C PHE A 14 12.87 41.40 -16.37
N SER A 15 12.03 41.46 -17.41
CA SER A 15 10.59 41.66 -17.27
C SER A 15 9.88 40.60 -16.45
N ASP A 16 10.36 39.35 -16.47
CA ASP A 16 9.75 38.27 -15.70
C ASP A 16 10.19 38.33 -14.23
N ILE A 17 11.44 38.70 -13.98
CA ILE A 17 11.95 38.96 -12.61
C ILE A 17 11.23 40.11 -11.95
N ASN A 18 10.94 41.16 -12.68
CA ASN A 18 10.25 42.33 -12.18
C ASN A 18 8.79 42.05 -11.76
N LYS A 19 8.12 41.10 -12.42
CA LYS A 19 6.76 40.66 -12.07
C LYS A 19 6.68 39.90 -10.76
N ASP A 20 7.79 39.29 -10.35
CA ASP A 20 7.90 38.42 -9.18
C ASP A 20 8.68 39.06 -8.04
N ASP A 21 8.54 40.38 -7.85
CA ASP A 21 9.17 41.17 -6.79
C ASP A 21 10.70 40.97 -6.68
N PHE A 22 11.38 40.80 -7.85
CA PHE A 22 12.82 40.59 -7.97
C PHE A 22 13.35 39.34 -7.26
N ILE A 23 12.52 38.29 -7.10
CA ILE A 23 12.97 37.05 -6.51
C ILE A 23 13.83 36.23 -7.51
N LEU A 24 15.09 35.96 -7.14
CA LEU A 24 16.06 35.24 -7.96
C LEU A 24 16.08 33.72 -7.74
N SER A 25 15.04 33.15 -7.11
CA SER A 25 14.96 31.71 -6.92
C SER A 25 14.66 30.99 -8.23
N SER A 26 15.59 30.19 -8.72
CA SER A 26 15.44 29.41 -9.96
C SER A 26 14.16 28.56 -10.00
N SER A 27 13.70 28.10 -8.84
CA SER A 27 12.50 27.27 -8.73
C SER A 27 11.19 27.99 -9.07
N LEU A 28 11.16 29.33 -9.11
CA LEU A 28 9.99 30.09 -9.54
C LEU A 28 9.86 30.15 -11.07
N TYR A 29 10.96 29.98 -11.77
CA TYR A 29 11.01 30.07 -13.24
C TYR A 29 10.99 28.70 -13.92
N GLU A 30 10.89 27.63 -13.15
CA GLU A 30 10.72 26.29 -13.68
C GLU A 30 9.41 26.20 -14.48
N LYS A 31 9.46 25.52 -15.62
CA LYS A 31 8.31 25.31 -16.52
C LYS A 31 8.17 23.84 -16.88
N VAL A 32 6.94 23.42 -17.07
CA VAL A 32 6.68 22.09 -17.65
C VAL A 32 6.99 22.12 -19.13
N ASN A 33 7.72 21.11 -19.61
CA ASN A 33 8.07 20.94 -21.03
C ASN A 33 7.47 19.63 -21.55
N PHE A 34 6.24 19.72 -22.04
CA PHE A 34 5.59 18.64 -22.77
C PHE A 34 5.78 18.85 -24.27
N LYS A 35 6.20 17.82 -25.01
CA LYS A 35 6.30 17.89 -26.48
C LYS A 35 4.92 17.84 -27.13
N ASN A 36 3.99 17.07 -26.51
CA ASN A 36 2.61 17.06 -26.95
C ASN A 36 1.85 18.25 -26.34
N THR A 37 1.35 19.11 -27.21
CA THR A 37 0.59 20.32 -26.85
C THR A 37 -0.93 20.11 -26.80
N ASN A 38 -1.43 18.88 -27.06
CA ASN A 38 -2.85 18.56 -27.06
C ASN A 38 -3.35 18.35 -25.62
N GLY A 39 -3.31 19.42 -24.82
CA GLY A 39 -3.73 19.45 -23.42
C GLY A 39 -5.07 20.16 -23.22
N ILE A 40 -5.88 19.62 -22.35
CA ILE A 40 -7.15 20.22 -21.92
C ILE A 40 -7.05 20.43 -20.40
N PHE A 41 -7.39 21.61 -19.92
CA PHE A 41 -7.36 21.90 -18.48
C PHE A 41 -8.36 21.02 -17.73
N LEU A 42 -7.97 20.54 -16.54
CA LEU A 42 -8.85 19.67 -15.75
C LEU A 42 -10.22 20.30 -15.47
N LYS A 43 -10.28 21.62 -15.28
CA LYS A 43 -11.55 22.37 -15.10
C LYS A 43 -12.53 22.18 -16.26
N GLU A 44 -12.04 21.99 -17.49
CA GLU A 44 -12.84 21.85 -18.71
C GLU A 44 -13.32 20.41 -18.92
N LEU A 45 -12.75 19.44 -18.17
CA LEU A 45 -13.08 18.03 -18.22
C LEU A 45 -14.12 17.62 -17.17
N LEU A 46 -14.50 18.56 -16.28
CA LEU A 46 -15.57 18.34 -15.32
C LEU A 46 -16.93 18.44 -16.01
N SER A 47 -17.86 17.56 -15.64
CA SER A 47 -19.24 17.58 -16.16
C SER A 47 -20.06 18.78 -15.63
N CYS A 48 -19.62 19.36 -14.49
CA CYS A 48 -20.18 20.60 -13.92
C CYS A 48 -19.12 21.33 -13.11
N SER A 49 -19.40 22.61 -12.80
CA SER A 49 -18.49 23.41 -11.97
C SER A 49 -18.29 22.82 -10.57
N LEU A 50 -17.07 22.83 -10.09
CA LEU A 50 -16.72 22.31 -8.77
C LEU A 50 -17.27 23.22 -7.66
N SER A 51 -18.42 22.89 -7.12
CA SER A 51 -19.10 23.60 -6.04
C SER A 51 -18.78 23.04 -4.66
N ASN A 52 -19.31 23.69 -3.61
CA ASN A 52 -19.12 23.23 -2.22
C ASN A 52 -19.79 21.87 -1.93
N GLU A 53 -20.71 21.40 -2.74
CA GLU A 53 -21.33 20.07 -2.58
C GLU A 53 -20.36 18.93 -2.88
N PHE A 54 -19.37 19.17 -3.75
CA PHE A 54 -18.31 18.23 -4.07
C PHE A 54 -17.16 18.25 -3.06
N LYS A 55 -17.12 19.26 -2.20
CA LYS A 55 -16.10 19.41 -1.17
C LYS A 55 -16.51 18.69 0.10
N GLY A 56 -15.58 17.95 0.69
CA GLY A 56 -15.78 17.35 1.99
C GLY A 56 -15.97 18.39 3.11
N SER A 57 -16.31 17.93 4.28
CA SER A 57 -16.55 18.76 5.46
C SER A 57 -15.54 18.44 6.58
N ASP A 58 -15.33 19.41 7.46
CA ASP A 58 -14.50 19.18 8.65
C ASP A 58 -15.30 18.49 9.76
N VAL A 59 -14.62 17.59 10.46
CA VAL A 59 -15.14 16.95 11.67
C VAL A 59 -14.08 17.09 12.75
N GLY A 60 -14.43 17.81 13.83
CA GLY A 60 -13.55 17.95 15.00
C GLY A 60 -13.32 16.61 15.71
N SER A 61 -12.16 16.45 16.34
CA SER A 61 -11.78 15.22 17.04
C SER A 61 -12.76 14.79 18.14
N ASP A 62 -13.47 15.73 18.75
CA ASP A 62 -14.48 15.48 19.79
C ASP A 62 -15.73 14.73 19.27
N ASN A 63 -15.83 14.61 17.95
CA ASN A 63 -16.89 13.88 17.26
C ASN A 63 -16.48 12.48 16.82
N TYR A 64 -15.24 12.07 17.09
CA TYR A 64 -14.79 10.70 16.81
C TYR A 64 -15.29 9.76 17.90
N VAL A 65 -15.80 8.60 17.51
CA VAL A 65 -16.41 7.59 18.41
C VAL A 65 -15.94 6.19 18.00
N ASP A 66 -16.01 5.27 18.97
CA ASP A 66 -15.61 3.87 18.71
C ASP A 66 -16.65 3.10 17.89
N GLN A 67 -17.93 3.46 18.04
CA GLN A 67 -19.05 2.79 17.39
C GLN A 67 -19.98 3.80 16.72
N SER A 68 -20.15 3.67 15.42
CA SER A 68 -21.11 4.42 14.61
C SER A 68 -21.23 3.75 13.23
N PRO A 69 -22.39 3.82 12.57
CA PRO A 69 -22.52 3.44 11.18
C PRO A 69 -21.92 4.48 10.23
N TYR A 70 -21.66 5.71 10.69
CA TYR A 70 -21.16 6.80 9.88
C TYR A 70 -19.64 6.88 9.96
N THR A 71 -19.01 7.07 8.80
CA THR A 71 -17.55 7.08 8.67
C THR A 71 -17.05 8.36 8.00
N PHE A 72 -15.84 8.74 8.36
CA PHE A 72 -15.14 9.93 7.91
C PHE A 72 -13.80 9.56 7.28
N LEU A 73 -13.71 9.75 5.97
CA LEU A 73 -12.50 9.46 5.19
C LEU A 73 -11.52 10.63 5.27
N ARG A 74 -10.28 10.34 5.66
CA ARG A 74 -9.19 11.32 5.75
C ARG A 74 -8.24 11.17 4.56
N THR A 75 -7.46 12.23 4.29
CA THR A 75 -6.45 12.26 3.21
C THR A 75 -5.43 11.12 3.28
N LYS A 76 -5.17 10.57 4.48
CA LYS A 76 -4.31 9.40 4.66
C LYS A 76 -4.78 8.15 3.90
N ALA A 77 -6.04 8.09 3.50
CA ALA A 77 -6.56 7.00 2.67
C ALA A 77 -6.06 7.06 1.22
N LEU A 78 -5.64 8.23 0.76
CA LEU A 78 -5.18 8.46 -0.61
C LEU A 78 -3.66 8.32 -0.64
N GLN A 79 -3.19 7.26 -1.30
CA GLN A 79 -1.77 6.92 -1.41
C GLN A 79 -1.33 6.95 -2.88
N ASP A 80 -0.07 7.28 -3.13
CA ASP A 80 0.50 7.38 -4.49
C ASP A 80 0.50 6.02 -5.22
N PHE A 81 0.69 4.94 -4.49
CA PHE A 81 0.81 3.59 -5.02
C PHE A 81 -0.52 2.83 -5.14
N ASN A 82 -1.62 3.30 -4.52
CA ASN A 82 -2.94 2.66 -4.56
C ASN A 82 -3.90 3.40 -5.49
N TYR A 83 -4.77 2.65 -6.17
CA TYR A 83 -5.90 3.17 -6.93
C TYR A 83 -7.16 3.24 -6.08
N LEU A 84 -7.34 2.28 -5.18
CA LEU A 84 -8.42 2.27 -4.19
C LEU A 84 -7.99 2.92 -2.87
N PRO A 85 -8.93 3.47 -2.09
CA PRO A 85 -8.60 4.04 -0.79
C PRO A 85 -8.05 2.96 0.17
N ASP A 86 -7.01 3.32 0.93
CA ASP A 86 -6.48 2.46 2.00
C ASP A 86 -7.21 2.72 3.31
N PHE A 87 -8.20 1.89 3.60
CA PHE A 87 -8.96 1.96 4.85
C PHE A 87 -8.18 1.34 6.00
N ASN A 88 -7.85 2.16 6.99
CA ASN A 88 -7.24 1.76 8.24
C ASN A 88 -7.73 2.64 9.39
N LYS A 89 -7.33 2.35 10.62
CA LYS A 89 -7.76 3.07 11.83
C LYS A 89 -7.45 4.58 11.83
N GLU A 90 -6.48 5.03 11.02
CA GLU A 90 -6.09 6.43 10.92
C GLU A 90 -6.72 7.16 9.73
N SER A 91 -7.10 6.42 8.70
CA SER A 91 -7.62 6.95 7.44
C SER A 91 -9.14 6.95 7.36
N LEU A 92 -9.82 6.04 8.06
CA LEU A 92 -11.28 5.92 8.11
C LEU A 92 -11.73 5.88 9.57
N LEU A 93 -12.29 6.99 10.03
CA LEU A 93 -12.75 7.16 11.41
C LEU A 93 -14.26 7.02 11.50
N ARG A 94 -14.76 6.55 12.64
CA ARG A 94 -16.19 6.58 12.95
C ARG A 94 -16.54 7.90 13.62
N ILE A 95 -17.68 8.48 13.24
CA ILE A 95 -18.12 9.80 13.73
C ILE A 95 -19.53 9.76 14.26
N LYS A 96 -19.85 10.72 15.16
CA LYS A 96 -21.21 10.90 15.67
C LYS A 96 -22.19 11.16 14.52
N PRO A 97 -23.43 10.63 14.56
CA PRO A 97 -24.45 10.89 13.53
C PRO A 97 -24.71 12.39 13.28
N SER A 98 -24.66 13.20 14.35
CA SER A 98 -24.88 14.66 14.27
C SER A 98 -23.81 15.42 13.45
N SER A 99 -22.62 14.81 13.24
CA SER A 99 -21.53 15.41 12.46
C SER A 99 -21.46 14.87 11.03
N PHE A 100 -22.31 13.91 10.70
CA PHE A 100 -22.35 13.33 9.35
C PHE A 100 -23.05 14.28 8.38
N LYS A 101 -22.40 14.50 7.23
CA LYS A 101 -22.97 15.20 6.09
C LYS A 101 -23.05 14.25 4.93
N GLU A 102 -24.23 14.00 4.43
CA GLU A 102 -24.45 13.12 3.30
C GLU A 102 -23.76 13.66 2.03
N MET A 103 -23.02 12.79 1.35
CA MET A 103 -22.32 13.11 0.12
C MET A 103 -22.66 12.18 -1.04
N ASN A 104 -23.50 11.17 -0.80
CA ASN A 104 -23.89 10.17 -1.78
C ASN A 104 -22.70 9.62 -2.59
N LEU A 105 -21.70 9.11 -1.86
CA LEU A 105 -20.49 8.57 -2.46
C LEU A 105 -20.78 7.21 -3.10
N LYS A 106 -20.51 7.09 -4.39
CA LYS A 106 -20.85 5.92 -5.21
C LYS A 106 -19.61 5.27 -5.80
N LYS A 107 -19.75 4.01 -6.19
CA LYS A 107 -18.78 3.29 -6.97
C LYS A 107 -18.38 4.07 -8.23
N GLY A 108 -17.06 4.20 -8.44
CA GLY A 108 -16.51 4.95 -9.56
C GLY A 108 -16.34 6.45 -9.30
N ASP A 109 -16.69 6.96 -8.11
CA ASP A 109 -16.39 8.34 -7.74
C ASP A 109 -14.89 8.55 -7.56
N LEU A 110 -14.38 9.64 -8.11
CA LEU A 110 -13.00 10.05 -7.99
C LEU A 110 -12.85 11.03 -6.83
N ILE A 111 -11.99 10.69 -5.86
CA ILE A 111 -11.71 11.53 -4.70
C ILE A 111 -10.28 12.04 -4.78
N LEU A 112 -10.09 13.35 -4.81
CA LEU A 112 -8.80 14.01 -4.92
C LEU A 112 -8.49 14.83 -3.67
N SER A 113 -7.26 14.74 -3.18
CA SER A 113 -6.77 15.54 -2.07
C SER A 113 -6.19 16.87 -2.55
N LYS A 114 -6.69 17.98 -1.96
CA LYS A 114 -6.18 19.35 -2.18
C LYS A 114 -5.19 19.81 -1.11
N ASP A 115 -5.13 19.12 0.03
CA ASP A 115 -4.30 19.45 1.17
C ASP A 115 -3.54 18.23 1.68
N SER A 116 -2.41 18.40 2.35
CA SER A 116 -1.52 17.34 2.86
C SER A 116 -0.92 16.50 1.73
N ASN A 117 -1.58 15.42 1.32
CA ASN A 117 -1.20 14.57 0.18
C ASN A 117 -1.71 15.21 -1.13
N ILE A 118 -1.25 16.41 -1.45
CA ILE A 118 -1.76 17.22 -2.55
C ILE A 118 -1.72 16.47 -3.88
N GLY A 119 -2.87 16.46 -4.56
CA GLY A 119 -3.04 15.83 -5.86
C GLY A 119 -3.11 14.31 -5.81
N GLU A 120 -3.06 13.67 -4.60
CA GLU A 120 -3.37 12.25 -4.52
C GLU A 120 -4.84 12.02 -4.83
N ILE A 121 -5.10 11.00 -5.66
CA ILE A 121 -6.43 10.66 -6.10
C ILE A 121 -6.69 9.17 -5.90
N THR A 122 -7.94 8.83 -5.63
CA THR A 122 -8.42 7.45 -5.52
C THR A 122 -9.77 7.31 -6.20
N ILE A 123 -10.15 6.08 -6.55
CA ILE A 123 -11.47 5.75 -7.08
C ILE A 123 -12.20 4.85 -6.08
N LEU A 124 -13.48 5.07 -5.86
CA LEU A 124 -14.26 4.23 -4.97
C LEU A 124 -14.69 2.94 -5.68
N ASP A 125 -14.53 1.80 -5.01
CA ASP A 125 -14.82 0.46 -5.55
C ASP A 125 -16.23 -0.04 -5.23
N ASP A 126 -16.97 0.70 -4.40
CA ASP A 126 -18.33 0.37 -3.98
C ASP A 126 -19.12 1.64 -3.63
N ASP A 127 -20.41 1.49 -3.31
CA ASP A 127 -21.26 2.56 -2.80
C ASP A 127 -21.05 2.74 -1.29
N TYR A 128 -20.85 3.99 -0.87
CA TYR A 128 -20.57 4.34 0.53
C TYR A 128 -21.55 5.40 1.04
N PRO A 129 -22.86 5.07 1.20
CA PRO A 129 -23.89 6.06 1.54
C PRO A 129 -23.71 6.67 2.93
N LYS A 130 -23.01 5.96 3.85
CA LYS A 130 -22.72 6.42 5.21
C LYS A 130 -21.28 6.90 5.40
N MET A 131 -20.58 7.22 4.32
CA MET A 131 -19.23 7.76 4.35
C MET A 131 -19.22 9.21 3.84
N MET A 132 -18.48 10.07 4.52
CA MET A 132 -18.16 11.42 4.06
C MET A 132 -16.64 11.59 3.99
N ILE A 133 -16.19 12.56 3.19
CA ILE A 133 -14.79 12.90 3.03
C ILE A 133 -14.42 14.18 3.79
N SER A 134 -13.15 14.32 4.15
CA SER A 134 -12.67 15.54 4.85
C SER A 134 -12.67 16.76 3.93
N SER A 135 -12.74 17.96 4.51
CA SER A 135 -12.67 19.25 3.79
C SER A 135 -11.41 19.43 2.95
N ALA A 136 -10.38 18.62 3.22
CA ALA A 136 -9.14 18.56 2.46
C ALA A 136 -9.27 17.81 1.12
N MET A 137 -10.47 17.32 0.77
CA MET A 137 -10.70 16.51 -0.44
C MET A 137 -11.91 17.01 -1.23
N TYR A 138 -11.89 16.67 -2.51
CA TYR A 138 -13.00 16.88 -3.44
C TYR A 138 -13.41 15.57 -4.10
N LYS A 139 -14.71 15.37 -4.31
CA LYS A 139 -15.26 14.45 -5.27
C LYS A 139 -15.23 15.14 -6.64
N LEU A 140 -14.57 14.56 -7.64
CA LEU A 140 -14.46 15.15 -8.97
C LEU A 140 -15.62 14.66 -9.87
N PRO A 141 -16.45 15.55 -10.39
CA PRO A 141 -17.53 15.20 -11.32
C PRO A 141 -16.96 15.00 -12.73
N ILE A 142 -16.36 13.84 -12.98
CA ILE A 142 -15.78 13.44 -14.27
C ILE A 142 -16.54 12.22 -14.79
N GLU A 143 -17.09 12.32 -16.01
CA GLU A 143 -17.85 11.25 -16.64
C GLU A 143 -17.12 10.66 -17.84
N LYS A 144 -16.72 11.50 -18.79
CA LYS A 144 -16.03 11.08 -20.01
C LYS A 144 -14.55 10.83 -19.76
N ASP A 145 -13.98 9.80 -20.38
CA ASP A 145 -12.56 9.42 -20.29
C ASP A 145 -12.08 9.29 -18.82
N LYS A 146 -12.99 8.91 -17.91
CA LYS A 146 -12.79 8.96 -16.44
C LYS A 146 -11.54 8.21 -15.97
N TYR A 147 -11.36 6.99 -16.46
CA TYR A 147 -10.23 6.16 -16.01
C TYR A 147 -8.90 6.61 -16.64
N TYR A 148 -8.94 7.17 -17.84
CA TYR A 148 -7.79 7.81 -18.46
C TYR A 148 -7.36 9.04 -17.66
N ILE A 149 -8.30 9.94 -17.35
CA ILE A 149 -8.03 11.15 -16.54
C ILE A 149 -7.51 10.76 -15.16
N PHE A 150 -8.10 9.74 -14.53
CA PHE A 150 -7.63 9.19 -13.26
C PHE A 150 -6.17 8.73 -13.34
N ALA A 151 -5.80 7.94 -14.36
CA ALA A 151 -4.44 7.48 -14.57
C ALA A 151 -3.47 8.64 -14.79
N PHE A 152 -3.87 9.65 -15.58
CA PHE A 152 -3.05 10.82 -15.83
C PHE A 152 -2.82 11.66 -14.56
N ILE A 153 -3.84 11.81 -13.69
CA ILE A 153 -3.67 12.50 -12.39
C ILE A 153 -2.72 11.74 -11.47
N LYS A 154 -2.70 10.41 -11.53
CA LYS A 154 -1.73 9.56 -10.81
C LYS A 154 -0.31 9.71 -11.34
N HIS A 155 -0.15 10.04 -12.61
CA HIS A 155 1.13 10.09 -13.30
C HIS A 155 1.99 11.29 -12.91
N SER A 156 3.31 11.17 -13.03
CA SER A 156 4.28 12.22 -12.70
C SER A 156 4.08 13.52 -13.50
N ALA A 157 3.58 13.45 -14.73
CA ALA A 157 3.29 14.62 -15.55
C ALA A 157 2.27 15.57 -14.91
N PHE A 158 1.21 15.03 -14.29
CA PHE A 158 0.25 15.85 -13.55
C PHE A 158 0.86 16.40 -12.25
N ARG A 159 1.63 15.56 -11.53
CA ARG A 159 2.25 15.94 -10.27
C ARG A 159 3.24 17.07 -10.42
N GLU A 160 4.05 17.05 -11.46
CA GLU A 160 5.03 18.11 -11.72
C GLU A 160 4.34 19.42 -12.07
N GLN A 161 3.24 19.42 -12.84
CA GLN A 161 2.42 20.61 -13.07
C GLN A 161 1.91 21.19 -11.75
N LEU A 162 1.31 20.34 -10.93
CA LEU A 162 0.72 20.76 -9.65
C LEU A 162 1.78 21.29 -8.69
N ASP A 163 2.97 20.71 -8.66
CA ASP A 163 4.10 21.16 -7.86
C ASP A 163 4.60 22.57 -8.24
N LEU A 164 4.43 22.95 -9.52
CA LEU A 164 4.75 24.32 -9.98
C LEU A 164 3.67 25.32 -9.61
N LEU A 165 2.40 24.91 -9.63
CA LEU A 165 1.27 25.80 -9.33
C LEU A 165 1.09 26.04 -7.82
N VAL A 166 1.46 25.09 -6.98
CA VAL A 166 1.25 25.18 -5.53
C VAL A 166 2.40 25.95 -4.88
N PRO A 167 2.12 27.04 -4.10
CA PRO A 167 3.14 27.80 -3.43
C PRO A 167 4.06 26.93 -2.57
N LYS A 168 5.37 27.22 -2.64
CA LYS A 168 6.42 26.55 -1.87
C LYS A 168 6.69 27.36 -0.58
N GLY A 169 7.14 26.69 0.48
CA GLY A 169 7.60 27.34 1.71
C GLY A 169 6.71 27.19 2.95
N ALA A 170 5.49 26.68 2.83
CA ALA A 170 4.66 26.36 3.99
C ALA A 170 4.88 24.91 4.48
N THR A 171 4.83 24.69 5.79
CA THR A 171 4.93 23.35 6.42
C THR A 171 3.78 22.45 5.95
N ILE A 172 2.58 22.99 5.79
CA ILE A 172 1.44 22.32 5.18
C ILE A 172 1.09 23.09 3.91
N ARG A 173 1.25 22.44 2.77
CA ARG A 173 0.91 23.01 1.46
C ARG A 173 -0.58 22.82 1.21
N HIS A 174 -1.21 23.86 0.63
CA HIS A 174 -2.62 23.87 0.24
C HIS A 174 -2.72 24.18 -1.25
N ALA A 175 -3.24 23.24 -2.01
CA ALA A 175 -3.49 23.47 -3.43
C ALA A 175 -4.80 24.21 -3.71
N LYS A 176 -5.71 24.30 -2.72
CA LYS A 176 -7.07 24.82 -2.93
C LYS A 176 -7.69 24.19 -4.18
N THR A 177 -7.89 24.97 -5.24
CA THR A 177 -8.41 24.52 -6.55
C THR A 177 -7.36 24.64 -7.66
N LEU A 178 -6.07 24.87 -7.35
CA LEU A 178 -5.01 25.05 -8.35
C LEU A 178 -4.83 23.81 -9.24
N PHE A 179 -5.17 22.62 -8.76
CA PHE A 179 -5.15 21.41 -9.56
C PHE A 179 -6.06 21.48 -10.80
N LEU A 180 -7.09 22.33 -10.79
CA LEU A 180 -7.96 22.57 -11.94
C LEU A 180 -7.24 23.27 -13.12
N GLY A 181 -6.14 23.96 -12.83
CA GLY A 181 -5.26 24.57 -13.83
C GLY A 181 -4.22 23.63 -14.42
N CYS A 182 -4.14 22.38 -13.97
CA CYS A 182 -3.29 21.38 -14.60
C CYS A 182 -3.94 20.86 -15.90
N SER A 183 -3.13 20.63 -16.93
CA SER A 183 -3.58 20.08 -18.21
C SER A 183 -3.48 18.56 -18.22
N ILE A 184 -4.52 17.91 -18.73
CA ILE A 184 -4.52 16.49 -19.10
C ILE A 184 -4.13 16.43 -20.57
N ILE A 185 -3.04 15.73 -20.89
CA ILE A 185 -2.54 15.63 -22.25
C ILE A 185 -3.20 14.43 -22.93
N PHE A 186 -3.80 14.63 -24.09
CA PHE A 186 -4.46 13.59 -24.87
C PHE A 186 -3.64 13.18 -26.09
N PRO A 187 -3.74 11.92 -26.55
CA PRO A 187 -3.13 11.48 -27.79
C PRO A 187 -3.63 12.29 -28.99
N LYS A 188 -2.74 12.68 -29.89
CA LYS A 188 -3.10 13.37 -31.14
C LYS A 188 -3.66 12.42 -32.22
N LYS A 189 -3.15 11.16 -32.21
CA LYS A 189 -3.55 10.10 -33.14
C LYS A 189 -4.13 8.92 -32.36
N ASN A 190 -5.00 8.15 -32.99
CA ASN A 190 -5.58 6.92 -32.41
C ASN A 190 -6.15 7.14 -30.99
N ARG A 191 -6.70 8.32 -30.72
CA ARG A 191 -7.12 8.76 -29.37
C ARG A 191 -7.99 7.73 -28.68
N GLU A 192 -9.09 7.30 -29.31
CA GLU A 192 -10.04 6.35 -28.72
C GLU A 192 -9.33 5.04 -28.34
N LYS A 193 -8.59 4.45 -29.28
CA LYS A 193 -7.87 3.19 -29.06
C LYS A 193 -6.88 3.26 -27.90
N ILE A 194 -6.16 4.37 -27.76
CA ILE A 194 -5.17 4.57 -26.69
C ILE A 194 -5.88 4.78 -25.33
N ILE A 195 -6.97 5.57 -25.32
CA ILE A 195 -7.76 5.79 -24.11
C ILE A 195 -8.38 4.46 -23.64
N ASP A 196 -9.03 3.70 -24.53
CA ASP A 196 -9.63 2.40 -24.24
C ASP A 196 -8.60 1.42 -23.66
N TYR A 197 -7.38 1.42 -24.21
CA TYR A 197 -6.30 0.59 -23.69
C TYR A 197 -5.94 0.97 -22.25
N ILE A 198 -5.71 2.25 -21.95
CA ILE A 198 -5.40 2.73 -20.60
C ILE A 198 -6.56 2.43 -19.65
N GLU A 199 -7.81 2.71 -20.06
CA GLU A 199 -8.99 2.43 -19.23
C GLU A 199 -9.14 0.95 -18.90
N THR A 200 -8.87 0.07 -19.87
CA THR A 200 -8.85 -1.39 -19.66
C THR A 200 -7.82 -1.79 -18.62
N LEU A 201 -6.61 -1.26 -18.72
CA LEU A 201 -5.54 -1.51 -17.74
C LEU A 201 -5.89 -0.97 -16.35
N VAL A 202 -6.45 0.24 -16.26
CA VAL A 202 -6.88 0.84 -14.98
C VAL A 202 -7.96 0.01 -14.31
N LYS A 203 -8.96 -0.44 -15.06
CA LYS A 203 -10.04 -1.32 -14.55
C LYS A 203 -9.47 -2.64 -14.02
N SER A 204 -8.48 -3.21 -14.72
CA SER A 204 -7.77 -4.42 -14.26
C SER A 204 -7.01 -4.17 -12.94
N VAL A 205 -6.29 -3.05 -12.81
CA VAL A 205 -5.61 -2.67 -11.54
C VAL A 205 -6.61 -2.57 -10.39
N ILE A 206 -7.72 -1.84 -10.58
CA ILE A 206 -8.76 -1.67 -9.57
C ILE A 206 -9.30 -3.03 -9.11
N LYS A 207 -9.56 -3.93 -10.07
CA LYS A 207 -10.05 -5.28 -9.78
C LYS A 207 -9.04 -6.09 -8.97
N LYS A 208 -7.75 -6.06 -9.35
CA LYS A 208 -6.70 -6.77 -8.64
C LYS A 208 -6.50 -6.24 -7.22
N GLU A 209 -6.53 -4.92 -7.00
CA GLU A 209 -6.49 -4.35 -5.65
C GLU A 209 -7.67 -4.83 -4.79
N LYS A 210 -8.87 -4.90 -5.37
CA LYS A 210 -10.06 -5.45 -4.67
C LYS A 210 -9.89 -6.93 -4.34
N LEU A 211 -9.39 -7.73 -5.27
CA LEU A 211 -9.16 -9.16 -5.08
C LEU A 211 -8.09 -9.44 -4.01
N ILE A 212 -7.03 -8.64 -3.94
CA ILE A 212 -6.02 -8.72 -2.87
C ILE A 212 -6.68 -8.55 -1.50
N LYS A 213 -7.54 -7.54 -1.32
CA LYS A 213 -8.29 -7.33 -0.08
C LYS A 213 -9.16 -8.55 0.27
N ILE A 214 -9.94 -9.03 -0.69
CA ILE A 214 -10.84 -10.19 -0.51
C ILE A 214 -10.06 -11.45 -0.15
N LYS A 215 -8.95 -11.74 -0.85
CA LYS A 215 -8.13 -12.93 -0.57
C LYS A 215 -7.47 -12.85 0.80
N HIS A 216 -7.01 -11.67 1.21
CA HIS A 216 -6.45 -11.47 2.54
C HIS A 216 -7.51 -11.71 3.65
N GLU A 217 -8.72 -11.19 3.48
CA GLU A 217 -9.83 -11.44 4.41
C GLU A 217 -10.19 -12.93 4.46
N LYS A 218 -10.21 -13.63 3.32
CA LYS A 218 -10.40 -15.09 3.28
C LYS A 218 -9.32 -15.84 4.03
N ILE A 219 -8.05 -15.44 3.92
CA ILE A 219 -6.94 -16.03 4.69
C ILE A 219 -7.20 -15.89 6.19
N LEU A 220 -7.49 -14.66 6.66
CA LEU A 220 -7.72 -14.40 8.07
C LEU A 220 -8.92 -15.21 8.61
N HIS A 221 -10.00 -15.25 7.84
CA HIS A 221 -11.20 -15.99 8.20
C HIS A 221 -11.01 -17.51 8.20
N SER A 222 -10.26 -18.05 7.24
CA SER A 222 -9.91 -19.47 7.20
C SER A 222 -9.12 -19.90 8.44
N ILE A 223 -8.14 -19.09 8.84
CA ILE A 223 -7.35 -19.34 10.07
C ILE A 223 -8.24 -19.27 11.32
N GLU A 224 -9.09 -18.24 11.40
CA GLU A 224 -9.99 -18.05 12.54
C GLU A 224 -10.97 -19.21 12.69
N ASN A 225 -11.63 -19.60 11.61
CA ASN A 225 -12.59 -20.71 11.59
C ASN A 225 -11.93 -22.04 11.95
N GLU A 226 -10.75 -22.31 11.40
CA GLU A 226 -10.03 -23.54 11.70
C GLU A 226 -9.70 -23.65 13.19
N ILE A 227 -9.18 -22.57 13.79
CA ILE A 227 -8.89 -22.55 15.21
C ILE A 227 -10.18 -22.70 16.03
N ALA A 228 -11.26 -22.00 15.67
CA ALA A 228 -12.51 -22.03 16.40
C ALA A 228 -13.21 -23.41 16.35
N SER A 229 -13.16 -24.08 15.20
CA SER A 229 -13.83 -25.37 14.98
C SER A 229 -13.09 -26.58 15.53
N ASN A 230 -11.81 -26.46 15.84
CA ASN A 230 -10.94 -27.54 16.26
C ASN A 230 -10.32 -27.31 17.65
N GLN A 231 -11.18 -27.02 18.63
CA GLN A 231 -10.79 -26.89 20.03
C GLN A 231 -10.85 -28.25 20.75
N LYS A 232 -10.05 -28.43 21.80
CA LYS A 232 -10.23 -29.48 22.81
C LYS A 232 -11.44 -29.14 23.67
N ASP A 233 -11.88 -30.07 24.49
CA ASP A 233 -13.06 -29.90 25.37
C ASP A 233 -12.87 -28.93 26.55
N GLU A 234 -11.73 -28.24 26.63
CA GLU A 234 -11.45 -27.28 27.69
C GLU A 234 -12.19 -25.95 27.44
N VAL A 235 -12.74 -25.35 28.50
CA VAL A 235 -13.46 -24.09 28.48
C VAL A 235 -12.59 -22.98 29.03
N PHE A 236 -12.53 -21.87 28.34
CA PHE A 236 -11.80 -20.69 28.81
C PHE A 236 -12.47 -20.12 30.06
N THR A 237 -11.68 -20.00 31.14
CA THR A 237 -12.06 -19.28 32.34
C THR A 237 -11.05 -18.18 32.63
N PHE A 238 -11.52 -16.95 32.69
CA PHE A 238 -10.64 -15.83 33.00
C PHE A 238 -10.19 -15.90 34.48
N SER A 239 -8.89 -15.76 34.68
CA SER A 239 -8.24 -15.60 35.97
C SER A 239 -7.41 -14.33 36.03
N GLN A 240 -7.36 -13.69 37.20
CA GLN A 240 -6.45 -12.58 37.43
C GLN A 240 -4.98 -13.03 37.26
N PRO A 241 -4.08 -12.13 36.85
CA PRO A 241 -2.66 -12.49 36.75
C PRO A 241 -2.06 -12.83 38.10
N THR A 242 -1.28 -13.90 38.14
CA THR A 242 -0.52 -14.28 39.34
C THR A 242 0.77 -13.46 39.43
N ILE A 243 1.33 -13.35 40.64
CA ILE A 243 2.65 -12.71 40.84
C ILE A 243 3.73 -13.42 40.02
N SER A 244 3.63 -14.73 39.83
CA SER A 244 4.53 -15.52 39.01
C SER A 244 4.46 -15.12 37.52
N GLU A 245 3.24 -14.92 36.97
CA GLU A 245 3.06 -14.43 35.61
C GLU A 245 3.63 -13.02 35.41
N LEU A 246 3.37 -12.11 36.38
CA LEU A 246 3.90 -10.75 36.36
C LEU A 246 5.45 -10.75 36.37
N LYS A 247 6.06 -11.56 37.26
CA LYS A 247 7.53 -11.71 37.34
C LYS A 247 8.11 -12.30 36.06
N LYS A 248 7.46 -13.33 35.46
CA LYS A 248 7.93 -13.95 34.22
C LYS A 248 7.90 -12.98 33.04
N LYS A 249 6.84 -12.21 32.90
CA LYS A 249 6.67 -11.23 31.81
C LYS A 249 7.48 -9.95 32.06
N ASN A 250 7.78 -9.63 33.31
CA ASN A 250 8.46 -8.41 33.75
C ASN A 250 7.83 -7.14 33.13
N ARG A 251 6.47 -7.11 33.11
CA ARG A 251 5.65 -6.00 32.59
C ARG A 251 4.36 -5.88 33.42
N LEU A 252 3.87 -4.64 33.54
CA LEU A 252 2.64 -4.32 34.26
C LEU A 252 1.54 -3.78 33.33
N ASP A 253 1.69 -3.93 32.02
CA ASP A 253 0.69 -3.48 31.04
C ASP A 253 -0.59 -4.32 31.19
N THR A 254 -1.65 -3.71 31.63
CA THR A 254 -2.91 -4.39 31.95
C THR A 254 -3.49 -5.17 30.77
N ASN A 255 -3.35 -4.69 29.56
CA ASN A 255 -3.88 -5.34 28.36
C ASN A 255 -3.27 -6.73 28.08
N LEU A 256 -2.00 -6.98 28.52
CA LEU A 256 -1.36 -8.30 28.40
C LEU A 256 -1.98 -9.36 29.32
N TYR A 257 -2.73 -8.92 30.32
CA TYR A 257 -3.39 -9.78 31.31
C TYR A 257 -4.90 -9.74 31.17
N GLY A 258 -5.41 -8.92 30.25
CA GLY A 258 -6.84 -8.79 29.98
C GLY A 258 -7.47 -10.06 29.43
N SER A 259 -8.77 -10.22 29.65
CA SER A 259 -9.56 -11.37 29.21
C SER A 259 -9.41 -11.63 27.71
N TYR A 260 -9.48 -10.60 26.88
CA TYR A 260 -9.36 -10.70 25.43
C TYR A 260 -8.05 -11.38 24.97
N PHE A 261 -6.92 -10.94 25.49
CA PHE A 261 -5.62 -11.52 25.12
C PHE A 261 -5.46 -12.95 25.65
N LYS A 262 -5.90 -13.20 26.91
CA LYS A 262 -5.87 -14.54 27.49
C LYS A 262 -6.75 -15.52 26.73
N GLU A 263 -7.93 -15.09 26.26
CA GLU A 263 -8.83 -15.91 25.46
C GLU A 263 -8.23 -16.27 24.10
N ILE A 264 -7.64 -15.32 23.39
CA ILE A 264 -6.97 -15.62 22.10
C ILE A 264 -5.83 -16.63 22.29
N ASN A 265 -4.97 -16.40 23.28
CA ASN A 265 -3.90 -17.34 23.60
C ASN A 265 -4.40 -18.71 24.03
N PHE A 266 -5.49 -18.75 24.79
CA PHE A 266 -6.15 -20.01 25.16
C PHE A 266 -6.61 -20.75 23.91
N LYS A 267 -7.35 -20.11 23.00
CA LYS A 267 -7.84 -20.73 21.76
C LYS A 267 -6.71 -21.30 20.91
N ILE A 268 -5.57 -20.62 20.83
CA ILE A 268 -4.39 -21.13 20.09
C ILE A 268 -3.79 -22.35 20.78
N LYS A 269 -3.64 -22.32 22.12
CA LYS A 269 -3.07 -23.41 22.91
C LYS A 269 -4.00 -24.61 23.05
N ASN A 270 -5.31 -24.35 23.07
CA ASN A 270 -6.35 -25.37 23.18
C ASN A 270 -6.69 -25.98 21.80
N TYR A 271 -6.00 -25.56 20.74
CA TYR A 271 -6.18 -26.15 19.41
C TYR A 271 -5.85 -27.65 19.44
N LYS A 272 -6.76 -28.47 18.85
CA LYS A 272 -6.76 -29.92 18.97
C LYS A 272 -5.42 -30.59 18.59
N TYR A 273 -4.75 -30.06 17.57
CA TYR A 273 -3.48 -30.61 17.06
C TYR A 273 -2.25 -29.92 17.68
N GLY A 274 -2.45 -29.14 18.74
CA GLY A 274 -1.38 -28.48 19.46
C GLY A 274 -0.85 -27.21 18.79
N TYR A 275 0.23 -26.70 19.33
CA TYR A 275 0.85 -25.46 18.89
C TYR A 275 2.38 -25.56 19.02
N SER A 276 3.08 -24.66 18.35
CA SER A 276 4.54 -24.53 18.39
C SER A 276 4.97 -23.08 18.43
N THR A 277 6.15 -22.81 18.97
CA THR A 277 6.84 -21.52 18.82
C THR A 277 7.66 -21.50 17.53
N LEU A 278 8.10 -20.33 17.06
CA LEU A 278 9.00 -20.24 15.90
C LEU A 278 10.27 -21.06 16.08
N LYS A 279 10.81 -21.09 17.30
CA LYS A 279 12.02 -21.85 17.63
C LYS A 279 11.81 -23.35 17.47
N GLU A 280 10.69 -23.86 17.94
CA GLU A 280 10.30 -25.27 17.78
C GLU A 280 10.04 -25.64 16.32
N LEU A 281 9.51 -24.70 15.52
CA LEU A 281 9.37 -24.85 14.06
C LEU A 281 10.72 -24.74 13.32
N GLY A 282 11.84 -24.53 14.04
CA GLY A 282 13.19 -24.47 13.49
C GLY A 282 13.58 -23.13 12.87
N TYR A 283 12.86 -22.06 13.20
CA TYR A 283 13.16 -20.70 12.74
C TYR A 283 14.04 -19.94 13.74
N GLU A 284 14.83 -19.02 13.21
CA GLU A 284 15.63 -18.07 13.98
C GLU A 284 15.27 -16.64 13.56
N LEU A 285 15.49 -15.73 14.51
CA LEU A 285 15.19 -14.32 14.36
C LEU A 285 16.49 -13.52 14.34
N SER A 286 16.59 -12.55 13.45
CA SER A 286 17.67 -11.57 13.50
C SER A 286 17.17 -10.20 13.03
N ARG A 287 17.85 -9.13 13.46
CA ARG A 287 17.59 -7.80 12.91
C ARG A 287 18.13 -7.70 11.48
N GLY A 288 17.46 -6.90 10.65
CA GLY A 288 17.96 -6.53 9.35
C GLY A 288 19.28 -5.75 9.42
N GLN A 289 19.73 -5.25 8.30
CA GLN A 289 21.00 -4.55 8.17
C GLN A 289 20.98 -3.19 8.90
N ASN A 290 22.00 -2.91 9.71
CA ASN A 290 22.21 -1.54 10.18
C ASN A 290 22.82 -0.72 9.04
N LEU A 291 22.08 0.27 8.55
CA LEU A 291 22.44 1.09 7.38
C LEU A 291 23.23 2.35 7.74
N GLN A 292 23.68 2.52 8.99
CA GLN A 292 24.54 3.63 9.40
C GLN A 292 25.90 3.54 8.70
N ILE A 293 26.46 4.70 8.34
CA ILE A 293 27.78 4.79 7.65
C ILE A 293 28.88 4.09 8.45
N SER A 294 28.85 4.16 9.77
CA SER A 294 29.80 3.46 10.67
C SER A 294 29.77 1.93 10.52
N ASN A 295 28.65 1.36 10.06
CA ASN A 295 28.48 -0.10 9.95
C ASN A 295 28.67 -0.62 8.52
N ILE A 296 28.26 0.15 7.50
CA ILE A 296 28.28 -0.32 6.11
C ILE A 296 29.10 0.59 5.17
N GLY A 297 29.71 1.66 5.69
CA GLY A 297 30.39 2.65 4.85
C GLY A 297 29.44 3.52 4.04
N ARG A 298 30.00 4.26 3.08
CA ARG A 298 29.21 5.15 2.21
C ARG A 298 28.28 4.35 1.29
N SER A 299 27.06 4.82 1.15
CA SER A 299 26.01 4.19 0.33
C SER A 299 25.38 5.20 -0.62
N ILE A 300 24.93 4.72 -1.78
CA ILE A 300 24.18 5.51 -2.77
C ILE A 300 22.75 5.00 -2.80
N TYR A 301 21.79 5.87 -2.53
CA TYR A 301 20.36 5.54 -2.60
C TYR A 301 19.78 5.91 -3.97
N SER A 302 18.94 5.04 -4.50
CA SER A 302 18.22 5.26 -5.76
C SER A 302 16.76 4.81 -5.62
N LYS A 303 15.86 5.56 -6.27
CA LYS A 303 14.45 5.14 -6.44
C LYS A 303 14.24 4.30 -7.69
N ARG A 304 15.24 4.23 -8.57
CA ARG A 304 15.21 3.45 -9.81
C ARG A 304 16.07 2.22 -9.65
N TYR A 305 15.64 1.12 -10.27
CA TYR A 305 16.41 -0.11 -10.37
C TYR A 305 17.82 0.16 -10.95
N ARG A 306 18.79 -0.49 -10.36
CA ARG A 306 20.18 -0.56 -10.85
C ARG A 306 20.69 -1.98 -10.59
N SER A 307 21.22 -2.65 -11.60
CA SER A 307 21.58 -4.07 -11.56
C SER A 307 22.54 -4.45 -10.43
N ASN A 308 23.41 -3.54 -10.01
CA ASN A 308 24.40 -3.81 -8.95
C ASN A 308 23.96 -3.37 -7.55
N PHE A 309 22.77 -2.77 -7.40
CA PHE A 309 22.25 -2.30 -6.11
C PHE A 309 21.46 -3.38 -5.40
N TYR A 310 21.44 -3.29 -4.08
CA TYR A 310 20.54 -4.08 -3.25
C TYR A 310 19.11 -3.55 -3.36
N GLU A 311 18.14 -4.45 -3.42
CA GLU A 311 16.72 -4.15 -3.32
C GLU A 311 16.38 -3.97 -1.82
N LEU A 312 16.17 -2.72 -1.38
CA LEU A 312 15.93 -2.36 0.00
C LEU A 312 14.43 -2.34 0.29
N MET A 313 13.94 -3.41 0.90
CA MET A 313 12.56 -3.53 1.36
C MET A 313 12.43 -3.00 2.80
N LEU A 314 11.98 -1.78 2.96
CA LEU A 314 11.79 -1.16 4.28
C LEU A 314 10.44 -1.57 4.88
N PRO A 315 10.37 -1.92 6.18
CA PRO A 315 9.12 -2.31 6.85
C PRO A 315 7.97 -1.30 6.69
N LYS A 316 8.28 0.00 6.67
CA LYS A 316 7.29 1.07 6.47
C LYS A 316 6.59 1.03 5.11
N PHE A 317 7.17 0.35 4.13
CA PHE A 317 6.61 0.20 2.78
C PHE A 317 5.92 -1.16 2.56
N LEU A 318 5.92 -2.03 3.56
CA LEU A 318 5.13 -3.26 3.50
C LEU A 318 3.65 -2.92 3.67
N SER A 319 2.79 -3.52 2.87
CA SER A 319 1.34 -3.42 3.03
C SER A 319 0.84 -4.39 4.12
N LYS A 320 -0.36 -4.16 4.59
CA LYS A 320 -1.05 -5.09 5.51
C LYS A 320 -1.43 -6.42 4.86
N TYR A 321 -1.34 -6.51 3.54
CA TYR A 321 -1.65 -7.71 2.75
C TYR A 321 -0.42 -8.59 2.47
N GLY A 322 0.77 -8.12 2.86
CA GLY A 322 2.04 -8.81 2.60
C GLY A 322 2.58 -8.56 1.20
N THR A 323 2.34 -7.37 0.66
CA THR A 323 2.94 -6.88 -0.58
C THR A 323 3.87 -5.71 -0.27
N VAL A 324 4.68 -5.29 -1.24
CA VAL A 324 5.58 -4.14 -1.10
C VAL A 324 5.05 -2.98 -1.91
N ASN A 325 4.66 -1.90 -1.25
CA ASN A 325 4.15 -0.70 -1.90
C ASN A 325 5.26 0.09 -2.63
N LYS A 326 6.48 0.05 -2.09
CA LYS A 326 7.62 0.77 -2.62
C LYS A 326 8.92 0.05 -2.29
N VAL A 327 9.83 0.01 -3.25
CA VAL A 327 11.19 -0.48 -3.09
C VAL A 327 12.16 0.68 -3.29
N GLU A 328 13.21 0.73 -2.48
CA GLU A 328 14.37 1.59 -2.68
C GLU A 328 15.57 0.72 -3.05
N TYR A 329 16.56 1.29 -3.72
CA TYR A 329 17.76 0.56 -4.12
C TYR A 329 18.98 1.20 -3.45
N LEU A 330 19.85 0.34 -2.92
CA LEU A 330 21.04 0.74 -2.17
C LEU A 330 22.30 0.20 -2.85
N GLY A 331 23.13 1.09 -3.40
CA GLY A 331 24.48 0.76 -3.83
C GLY A 331 25.45 0.83 -2.65
N ASN A 332 26.17 -0.25 -2.41
CA ASN A 332 27.21 -0.32 -1.38
C ASN A 332 28.32 -1.29 -1.82
N SER A 333 29.58 -0.95 -1.50
CA SER A 333 30.74 -1.79 -1.80
C SER A 333 30.91 -2.99 -0.87
N ASN A 334 30.34 -2.92 0.33
CA ASN A 334 30.41 -3.98 1.31
C ASN A 334 29.34 -5.04 1.08
N LYS A 335 29.65 -6.30 1.43
CA LYS A 335 28.67 -7.38 1.40
C LYS A 335 27.68 -7.21 2.54
N LEU A 336 26.42 -6.97 2.20
CA LEU A 336 25.33 -6.79 3.16
C LEU A 336 24.60 -8.11 3.42
N LYS A 337 23.79 -8.11 4.50
CA LYS A 337 22.98 -9.24 4.94
C LYS A 337 21.75 -9.41 4.04
N ILE A 338 21.81 -10.34 3.10
CA ILE A 338 20.74 -10.58 2.11
C ILE A 338 19.72 -11.57 2.66
N LEU A 339 18.48 -11.44 2.17
CA LEU A 339 17.41 -12.41 2.37
C LEU A 339 17.25 -13.29 1.13
N LYS A 340 16.91 -14.54 1.37
CA LYS A 340 16.67 -15.57 0.36
C LYS A 340 15.20 -15.93 0.25
N LYS A 341 14.83 -16.65 -0.81
CA LYS A 341 13.50 -17.24 -0.96
C LYS A 341 13.10 -18.04 0.28
N GLY A 342 11.86 -17.86 0.73
CA GLY A 342 11.33 -18.48 1.95
C GLY A 342 11.70 -17.78 3.27
N GLU A 343 12.51 -16.73 3.24
CA GLU A 343 12.75 -15.89 4.41
C GLU A 343 11.71 -14.77 4.49
N LEU A 344 11.42 -14.31 5.71
CA LEU A 344 10.41 -13.27 5.96
C LEU A 344 11.07 -11.98 6.44
N ILE A 345 10.41 -10.87 6.12
CA ILE A 345 10.61 -9.58 6.78
C ILE A 345 9.37 -9.28 7.62
N PHE A 346 9.56 -8.96 8.89
CA PHE A 346 8.52 -8.54 9.82
C PHE A 346 8.84 -7.13 10.33
N GLY A 347 7.92 -6.19 10.16
CA GLY A 347 8.04 -4.83 10.69
C GLY A 347 7.85 -4.83 12.20
N ALA A 348 8.92 -4.64 12.94
CA ALA A 348 8.90 -4.75 14.40
C ALA A 348 8.55 -3.43 15.12
N GLU A 349 8.55 -2.30 14.41
CA GLU A 349 8.50 -0.96 14.99
C GLU A 349 7.51 -0.04 14.26
N GLY A 350 7.09 1.00 14.96
CA GLY A 350 6.23 2.06 14.41
C GLY A 350 4.73 1.76 14.50
N PHE A 351 3.94 2.66 13.94
CA PHE A 351 2.47 2.58 13.97
C PHE A 351 1.90 1.38 13.19
N GLU A 352 2.60 0.95 12.15
CA GLU A 352 2.21 -0.14 11.27
C GLU A 352 2.99 -1.43 11.53
N LYS A 353 3.46 -1.60 12.79
CA LYS A 353 4.16 -2.82 13.20
C LYS A 353 3.32 -4.08 12.96
N GLY A 354 3.99 -5.19 12.78
CA GLY A 354 3.35 -6.47 12.46
C GLY A 354 3.05 -6.70 10.98
N ARG A 355 3.31 -5.72 10.08
CA ARG A 355 3.29 -5.99 8.64
C ARG A 355 4.45 -6.92 8.29
N SER A 356 4.16 -7.92 7.48
CA SER A 356 5.15 -8.93 7.11
C SER A 356 5.06 -9.34 5.65
N ILE A 357 6.17 -9.82 5.10
CA ILE A 357 6.26 -10.36 3.74
C ILE A 357 7.19 -11.56 3.70
N VAL A 358 6.90 -12.50 2.80
CA VAL A 358 7.79 -13.62 2.45
C VAL A 358 8.50 -13.28 1.15
N ILE A 359 9.79 -13.58 1.06
CA ILE A 359 10.54 -13.52 -0.19
C ILE A 359 10.15 -14.74 -1.03
N ILE A 360 9.39 -14.53 -2.10
CA ILE A 360 8.85 -15.58 -2.98
C ILE A 360 9.82 -15.90 -4.13
N ASP A 361 10.26 -14.87 -4.86
CA ASP A 361 11.20 -15.04 -5.97
C ASP A 361 12.62 -15.22 -5.48
N GLU A 362 13.43 -15.94 -6.21
CA GLU A 362 14.87 -15.95 -6.03
C GLU A 362 15.42 -14.60 -6.52
N LYS A 363 15.79 -13.77 -5.57
CA LYS A 363 16.41 -12.48 -5.81
C LYS A 363 17.80 -12.45 -5.17
N GLU A 364 18.78 -11.98 -5.92
CA GLU A 364 20.17 -12.04 -5.47
C GLU A 364 20.51 -11.08 -4.32
N LYS A 365 19.81 -9.95 -4.22
CA LYS A 365 20.26 -8.83 -3.38
C LYS A 365 19.12 -8.13 -2.62
N VAL A 366 18.22 -8.89 -1.99
CA VAL A 366 17.18 -8.31 -1.13
C VAL A 366 17.72 -8.07 0.28
N ILE A 367 17.53 -6.88 0.81
CA ILE A 367 17.88 -6.51 2.18
C ILE A 367 16.74 -5.75 2.88
N THR A 368 16.75 -5.74 4.19
CA THR A 368 15.92 -4.84 5.01
C THR A 368 16.77 -4.14 6.07
N ASN A 369 16.25 -3.07 6.67
CA ASN A 369 16.95 -2.34 7.72
C ASN A 369 16.68 -2.92 9.13
N ILE A 370 17.33 -2.34 10.16
CA ILE A 370 17.22 -2.79 11.57
C ILE A 370 15.81 -2.71 12.17
N HIS A 371 14.89 -1.93 11.56
CA HIS A 371 13.48 -1.86 11.98
C HIS A 371 12.69 -3.09 11.54
N GLY A 372 13.27 -3.91 10.66
CA GLY A 372 12.74 -5.23 10.27
C GLY A 372 13.40 -6.35 11.09
N ILE A 373 12.59 -7.30 11.55
CA ILE A 373 13.05 -8.60 12.00
C ILE A 373 13.04 -9.54 10.80
N THR A 374 14.14 -10.22 10.54
CA THR A 374 14.22 -11.27 9.53
C THR A 374 14.00 -12.62 10.23
N ILE A 375 13.10 -13.43 9.64
CA ILE A 375 12.72 -14.76 10.14
C ILE A 375 13.19 -15.76 9.09
N ARG A 376 14.11 -16.66 9.47
CA ARG A 376 14.70 -17.65 8.56
C ARG A 376 14.74 -19.04 9.19
N LYS A 377 14.57 -20.07 8.38
CA LYS A 377 14.69 -21.45 8.83
C LYS A 377 16.16 -21.84 8.90
N LYS A 378 16.56 -22.54 9.97
CA LYS A 378 17.96 -22.96 10.19
C LYS A 378 18.43 -24.02 9.18
N ARG A 379 17.50 -24.85 8.75
CA ARG A 379 17.72 -25.91 7.75
C ARG A 379 17.05 -25.53 6.43
N GLU A 380 16.72 -26.50 5.62
CA GLU A 380 16.07 -26.32 4.34
C GLU A 380 14.80 -25.45 4.45
N GLN A 381 14.69 -24.47 3.56
CA GLN A 381 13.55 -23.56 3.52
C GLN A 381 12.30 -24.29 3.04
N ASN A 382 11.19 -24.06 3.74
CA ASN A 382 9.87 -24.52 3.33
C ASN A 382 9.01 -23.28 3.05
N LEU A 383 8.83 -22.99 1.77
CA LEU A 383 8.11 -21.79 1.32
C LEU A 383 6.66 -21.78 1.82
N LYS A 384 5.97 -22.93 1.75
CA LYS A 384 4.58 -23.07 2.21
C LYS A 384 4.46 -22.77 3.70
N GLN A 385 5.33 -23.32 4.52
CA GLN A 385 5.36 -23.05 5.96
C GLN A 385 5.71 -21.56 6.26
N ALA A 386 6.62 -20.96 5.49
CA ALA A 386 6.96 -19.57 5.63
C ALA A 386 5.76 -18.66 5.31
N ILE A 387 5.01 -18.97 4.25
CA ILE A 387 3.78 -18.25 3.89
C ILE A 387 2.72 -18.41 5.00
N PHE A 388 2.55 -19.62 5.54
CA PHE A 388 1.63 -19.83 6.65
C PHE A 388 2.02 -18.99 7.88
N ILE A 389 3.29 -18.99 8.28
CA ILE A 389 3.79 -18.17 9.40
C ILE A 389 3.46 -16.69 9.15
N LYS A 390 3.72 -16.18 7.95
CA LYS A 390 3.37 -14.80 7.57
C LYS A 390 1.86 -14.54 7.72
N CYS A 391 1.03 -15.41 7.18
CA CYS A 391 -0.43 -15.25 7.22
C CYS A 391 -0.98 -15.33 8.65
N PHE A 392 -0.38 -16.16 9.50
CA PHE A 392 -0.74 -16.24 10.90
C PHE A 392 -0.29 -14.99 11.69
N LEU A 393 0.86 -14.42 11.39
CA LEU A 393 1.28 -13.12 11.95
C LEU A 393 0.32 -12.00 11.53
N ASP A 394 -0.19 -12.00 10.30
CA ASP A 394 -1.24 -11.07 9.88
C ASP A 394 -2.55 -11.27 10.67
N PHE A 395 -2.92 -12.53 10.93
CA PHE A 395 -4.07 -12.85 11.78
C PHE A 395 -3.89 -12.28 13.20
N LEU A 396 -2.75 -12.52 13.85
CA LEU A 396 -2.46 -11.95 15.16
C LEU A 396 -2.46 -10.42 15.16
N ARG A 397 -1.93 -9.81 14.08
CA ARG A 397 -1.97 -8.37 13.89
C ARG A 397 -3.41 -7.87 13.76
N SER A 398 -4.25 -8.54 12.99
CA SER A 398 -5.67 -8.17 12.82
C SER A 398 -6.46 -8.19 14.14
N LYS A 399 -6.06 -9.09 15.05
CA LYS A 399 -6.61 -9.20 16.40
C LYS A 399 -5.95 -8.23 17.42
N GLY A 400 -5.01 -7.38 16.97
CA GLY A 400 -4.30 -6.44 17.87
C GLY A 400 -3.27 -7.09 18.80
N VAL A 401 -3.02 -8.38 18.68
CA VAL A 401 -2.11 -9.13 19.57
C VAL A 401 -0.66 -8.63 19.45
N ILE A 402 -0.24 -8.29 18.22
CA ILE A 402 1.13 -7.76 17.99
C ILE A 402 1.35 -6.45 18.73
N ASP A 403 0.33 -5.59 18.80
CA ASP A 403 0.42 -4.30 19.51
C ASP A 403 0.59 -4.48 21.02
N LEU A 404 -0.03 -5.52 21.60
CA LEU A 404 0.08 -5.84 23.03
C LEU A 404 1.51 -6.26 23.43
N PHE A 405 2.23 -6.92 22.54
CA PHE A 405 3.62 -7.30 22.78
C PHE A 405 4.62 -6.16 22.59
N ALA A 406 4.24 -5.08 21.92
CA ALA A 406 5.13 -3.95 21.68
C ALA A 406 5.42 -3.18 22.98
N VAL A 407 6.64 -2.68 23.13
CA VAL A 407 7.12 -1.90 24.26
C VAL A 407 7.51 -0.49 23.81
N GLY A 408 7.15 0.52 24.60
CA GLY A 408 7.40 1.94 24.31
C GLY A 408 6.29 2.58 23.50
N GLY A 409 5.74 3.68 23.96
CA GLY A 409 4.66 4.53 23.39
C GLY A 409 4.12 4.25 21.99
N ASN A 410 3.66 5.27 21.31
CA ASN A 410 3.03 5.16 19.97
C ASN A 410 3.93 4.56 18.87
N GLY A 411 5.26 4.60 19.02
CA GLY A 411 6.23 3.98 18.12
C GLY A 411 6.81 2.67 18.62
N GLY A 412 6.16 2.01 19.60
CA GLY A 412 6.68 0.83 20.29
C GLY A 412 7.26 -0.25 19.39
N SER A 413 8.23 -0.99 19.91
CA SER A 413 8.93 -2.07 19.22
C SER A 413 8.60 -3.44 19.83
N LEU A 414 8.39 -4.44 18.98
CA LEU A 414 8.31 -5.83 19.40
C LEU A 414 9.73 -6.36 19.64
N ALA A 415 10.09 -6.47 20.92
CA ALA A 415 11.40 -6.98 21.31
C ALA A 415 11.51 -8.49 21.05
N GLN A 416 12.70 -8.98 20.68
CA GLN A 416 12.92 -10.38 20.33
C GLN A 416 12.55 -11.36 21.46
N LYS A 417 12.69 -10.95 22.73
CA LYS A 417 12.36 -11.79 23.89
C LYS A 417 10.87 -12.20 23.96
N TYR A 418 9.96 -11.45 23.33
CA TYR A 418 8.51 -11.78 23.35
C TYR A 418 8.09 -12.76 22.27
N TRP A 419 8.98 -13.10 21.34
CA TRP A 419 8.66 -14.07 20.28
C TRP A 419 8.47 -15.50 20.81
N ASP A 420 9.07 -15.84 21.95
CA ASP A 420 8.85 -17.14 22.59
C ASP A 420 7.45 -17.26 23.24
N GLU A 421 6.70 -16.15 23.33
CA GLU A 421 5.31 -16.11 23.79
C GLU A 421 4.28 -16.05 22.62
N ILE A 422 4.74 -16.04 21.39
CA ILE A 422 3.88 -16.11 20.19
C ILE A 422 3.77 -17.58 19.76
N TYR A 423 2.56 -18.11 19.90
CA TYR A 423 2.24 -19.49 19.60
C TYR A 423 1.57 -19.62 18.24
N PHE A 424 1.98 -20.61 17.48
CA PHE A 424 1.47 -20.95 16.15
C PHE A 424 0.72 -22.27 16.23
N PRO A 425 -0.56 -22.35 15.86
CA PRO A 425 -1.30 -23.62 15.86
C PRO A 425 -0.72 -24.54 14.78
N ASN A 426 -0.63 -25.83 15.09
CA ASN A 426 -0.14 -26.84 14.17
C ASN A 426 -1.25 -27.24 13.17
N LEU A 427 -1.64 -26.28 12.29
CA LEU A 427 -2.71 -26.50 11.32
C LEU A 427 -2.38 -27.66 10.39
N SER A 428 -3.42 -28.39 9.96
CA SER A 428 -3.28 -29.47 8.99
C SER A 428 -2.66 -28.97 7.66
N GLU A 429 -2.01 -29.86 6.92
CA GLU A 429 -1.43 -29.52 5.61
C GLU A 429 -2.48 -28.95 4.65
N ILE A 430 -3.70 -29.49 4.67
CA ILE A 430 -4.81 -29.01 3.81
C ILE A 430 -5.11 -27.54 4.07
N VAL A 431 -5.15 -27.12 5.34
CA VAL A 431 -5.42 -25.71 5.69
C VAL A 431 -4.23 -24.85 5.35
N GLN A 432 -3.00 -25.32 5.63
CA GLN A 432 -1.79 -24.61 5.22
C GLN A 432 -1.73 -24.43 3.70
N ASP A 433 -2.13 -25.42 2.91
CA ASP A 433 -2.19 -25.37 1.45
C ASP A 433 -3.23 -24.33 0.98
N THR A 434 -4.41 -24.36 1.59
CA THR A 434 -5.47 -23.40 1.26
C THR A 434 -5.01 -21.95 1.52
N VAL A 435 -4.44 -21.70 2.70
CA VAL A 435 -3.92 -20.38 3.07
C VAL A 435 -2.76 -19.97 2.16
N SER A 436 -1.84 -20.90 1.88
CA SER A 436 -0.68 -20.64 1.02
C SER A 436 -1.09 -20.31 -0.41
N ASN A 437 -2.03 -21.04 -1.00
CA ASN A 437 -2.51 -20.81 -2.37
C ASN A 437 -3.26 -19.49 -2.51
N LEU A 438 -3.97 -19.05 -1.46
CA LEU A 438 -4.60 -17.72 -1.45
C LEU A 438 -3.56 -16.59 -1.47
N TYR A 439 -2.38 -16.81 -0.87
CA TYR A 439 -1.30 -15.84 -0.86
C TYR A 439 -0.39 -15.97 -2.10
N HIS A 440 0.03 -17.16 -2.47
CA HIS A 440 0.92 -17.45 -3.60
C HIS A 440 0.50 -18.75 -4.28
N ASN A 441 0.08 -18.67 -5.54
CA ASN A 441 -0.25 -19.78 -6.39
C ASN A 441 0.63 -19.79 -7.64
N PRO A 442 1.70 -20.59 -7.70
CA PRO A 442 2.62 -20.62 -8.83
C PRO A 442 2.00 -21.09 -10.16
N GLU A 443 0.81 -21.71 -10.11
CA GLU A 443 0.09 -22.15 -11.32
C GLU A 443 -0.64 -21.00 -12.04
N ALA A 444 -0.68 -19.81 -11.42
CA ALA A 444 -1.35 -18.66 -11.97
C ALA A 444 -0.40 -17.84 -12.85
N HIS A 445 -0.53 -17.97 -14.14
CA HIS A 445 0.23 -17.24 -15.14
C HIS A 445 -0.58 -16.96 -16.41
N TYR A 446 -0.13 -16.02 -17.24
CA TYR A 446 -0.76 -15.66 -18.51
C TYR A 446 -0.20 -16.54 -19.62
N ASN A 447 -0.88 -17.64 -19.94
CA ASN A 447 -0.39 -18.69 -20.85
C ASN A 447 -0.78 -18.48 -22.31
N LYS A 448 -1.63 -17.52 -22.61
CA LYS A 448 -2.20 -17.30 -23.95
C LYS A 448 -1.70 -15.97 -24.51
N GLU A 449 -1.65 -15.89 -25.82
CA GLU A 449 -1.59 -14.59 -26.48
C GLU A 449 -2.95 -13.91 -26.41
N PHE A 450 -2.96 -12.60 -26.17
CA PHE A 450 -4.17 -11.84 -26.02
C PHE A 450 -3.99 -10.41 -26.51
N ASP A 451 -5.10 -9.86 -26.95
CA ASP A 451 -5.26 -8.50 -27.45
C ASP A 451 -6.35 -7.77 -26.64
N MET A 452 -6.74 -6.60 -27.09
CA MET A 452 -7.79 -5.82 -26.44
C MET A 452 -9.14 -6.55 -26.36
N ALA A 453 -9.48 -7.39 -27.35
CA ALA A 453 -10.77 -8.08 -27.40
C ALA A 453 -10.83 -9.24 -26.39
N THR A 454 -9.72 -9.93 -26.19
CA THR A 454 -9.61 -11.13 -25.35
C THR A 454 -9.06 -10.85 -23.96
N PHE A 455 -8.43 -9.69 -23.74
CA PHE A 455 -7.77 -9.34 -22.47
C PHE A 455 -8.66 -9.55 -21.25
N TYR A 456 -9.89 -9.07 -21.28
CA TYR A 456 -10.79 -9.16 -20.14
C TYR A 456 -11.01 -10.61 -19.70
N GLN A 457 -11.27 -11.51 -20.65
CA GLN A 457 -11.50 -12.93 -20.35
C GLN A 457 -10.26 -13.59 -19.77
N ILE A 458 -9.10 -13.34 -20.37
CA ILE A 458 -7.83 -13.95 -19.95
C ILE A 458 -7.38 -13.40 -18.58
N ASP A 459 -7.58 -12.11 -18.34
CA ASP A 459 -7.32 -11.48 -17.04
C ASP A 459 -8.24 -12.07 -15.94
N GLU A 460 -9.51 -12.41 -16.28
CA GLU A 460 -10.41 -13.11 -15.36
C GLU A 460 -9.94 -14.52 -15.04
N GLU A 461 -9.52 -15.30 -16.04
CA GLU A 461 -8.98 -16.64 -15.86
C GLU A 461 -7.75 -16.60 -14.93
N PHE A 462 -6.84 -15.64 -15.14
CA PHE A 462 -5.69 -15.42 -14.26
C PHE A 462 -6.13 -15.01 -12.85
N ASN A 463 -7.00 -14.01 -12.71
CA ASN A 463 -7.45 -13.48 -11.42
C ASN A 463 -8.14 -14.53 -10.55
N SER A 464 -8.84 -15.48 -11.16
CA SER A 464 -9.52 -16.56 -10.46
C SER A 464 -8.53 -17.50 -9.74
N LYS A 465 -7.37 -17.74 -10.34
CA LYS A 465 -6.33 -18.64 -9.85
C LYS A 465 -5.29 -17.92 -8.97
N ALA A 466 -4.91 -16.70 -9.35
CA ALA A 466 -3.81 -15.95 -8.76
C ALA A 466 -3.95 -15.76 -7.25
N GLY A 467 -2.89 -15.94 -6.49
CA GLY A 467 -2.77 -15.54 -5.10
C GLY A 467 -2.54 -14.02 -4.96
N ILE A 468 -2.43 -13.53 -3.73
CA ILE A 468 -2.13 -12.11 -3.45
C ILE A 468 -0.83 -11.69 -4.14
N TYR A 469 0.18 -12.54 -4.11
CA TYR A 469 1.49 -12.28 -4.68
C TYR A 469 1.44 -12.07 -6.20
N GLU A 470 0.77 -12.96 -6.95
CA GLU A 470 0.63 -12.87 -8.40
C GLU A 470 -0.22 -11.67 -8.81
N LEU A 471 -1.31 -11.39 -8.07
CA LEU A 471 -2.13 -10.21 -8.28
C LEU A 471 -1.32 -8.92 -8.11
N ASP A 472 -0.50 -8.82 -7.05
CA ASP A 472 0.37 -7.66 -6.80
C ASP A 472 1.44 -7.51 -7.90
N LYS A 473 2.07 -8.62 -8.30
CA LYS A 473 3.10 -8.64 -9.36
C LYS A 473 2.52 -8.17 -10.70
N SER A 474 1.38 -8.74 -11.12
CA SER A 474 0.69 -8.35 -12.36
C SER A 474 0.22 -6.90 -12.32
N MET A 475 -0.36 -6.46 -11.20
CA MET A 475 -0.80 -5.10 -11.00
C MET A 475 0.34 -4.08 -11.15
N LYS A 476 1.53 -4.37 -10.60
CA LYS A 476 2.72 -3.51 -10.75
C LYS A 476 3.18 -3.39 -12.19
N LEU A 477 3.19 -4.50 -12.93
CA LEU A 477 3.52 -4.50 -14.35
C LEU A 477 2.51 -3.67 -15.15
N ILE A 478 1.22 -3.80 -14.85
CA ILE A 478 0.17 -3.00 -15.49
C ILE A 478 0.35 -1.51 -15.18
N LYS A 479 0.60 -1.12 -13.93
CA LYS A 479 0.86 0.28 -13.55
C LYS A 479 2.07 0.84 -14.29
N ASN A 480 3.17 0.08 -14.38
CA ASN A 480 4.35 0.48 -15.16
C ASN A 480 4.02 0.68 -16.63
N LYS A 481 3.17 -0.18 -17.23
CA LYS A 481 2.74 -0.04 -18.63
C LYS A 481 1.85 1.19 -18.84
N ILE A 482 0.97 1.49 -17.91
CA ILE A 482 0.17 2.73 -17.93
C ILE A 482 1.09 3.95 -17.92
N ASP A 483 2.09 3.98 -17.03
CA ASP A 483 3.06 5.07 -16.94
C ASP A 483 3.86 5.21 -18.24
N GLU A 484 4.33 4.09 -18.83
CA GLU A 484 5.05 4.08 -20.11
C GLU A 484 4.21 4.68 -21.26
N VAL A 485 2.92 4.28 -21.33
CA VAL A 485 2.01 4.78 -22.37
C VAL A 485 1.73 6.27 -22.20
N ILE A 486 1.52 6.74 -20.96
CA ILE A 486 1.32 8.16 -20.67
C ILE A 486 2.60 8.96 -20.94
N ASP A 487 3.79 8.43 -20.59
CA ASP A 487 5.10 9.03 -20.92
C ASP A 487 5.22 9.23 -22.46
N ALA A 488 4.87 8.21 -23.25
CA ALA A 488 4.89 8.32 -24.71
C ALA A 488 3.93 9.40 -25.22
N ILE A 489 2.70 9.45 -24.73
CA ILE A 489 1.71 10.48 -25.10
C ILE A 489 2.24 11.88 -24.78
N VAL A 490 2.80 12.11 -23.60
CA VAL A 490 3.31 13.41 -23.16
C VAL A 490 4.53 13.83 -24.02
N GLN A 491 5.33 12.87 -24.49
CA GLN A 491 6.49 13.12 -25.37
C GLN A 491 6.16 13.16 -26.87
N ASP A 492 4.85 13.09 -27.22
CA ASP A 492 4.36 13.08 -28.61
C ASP A 492 4.89 11.87 -29.43
N ASN A 493 5.10 10.75 -28.76
CA ASN A 493 5.51 9.48 -29.36
C ASN A 493 4.30 8.54 -29.49
N ASP A 494 4.33 7.65 -30.48
CA ASP A 494 3.32 6.61 -30.62
C ASP A 494 3.54 5.50 -29.57
N PRO A 495 2.59 5.26 -28.63
CA PRO A 495 2.76 4.24 -27.60
C PRO A 495 2.55 2.82 -28.15
N GLN A 496 3.28 1.86 -27.63
CA GLN A 496 3.07 0.45 -27.92
C GLN A 496 1.94 -0.11 -27.05
N LEU A 497 0.86 -0.55 -27.70
CA LEU A 497 -0.33 -1.07 -27.04
C LEU A 497 -0.32 -2.61 -27.06
N THR A 498 0.62 -3.22 -26.33
CA THR A 498 0.77 -4.68 -26.21
C THR A 498 0.56 -5.15 -24.77
N PHE A 499 0.29 -6.43 -24.60
CA PHE A 499 0.13 -7.08 -23.30
C PHE A 499 1.27 -8.07 -22.98
N ASP A 500 2.30 -8.15 -23.82
CA ASP A 500 3.42 -9.09 -23.70
C ASP A 500 4.16 -8.97 -22.36
N PHE A 501 4.12 -7.80 -21.74
CA PHE A 501 4.72 -7.55 -20.44
C PHE A 501 4.11 -8.43 -19.33
N LEU A 502 2.90 -8.97 -19.49
CA LEU A 502 2.26 -9.87 -18.53
C LEU A 502 2.74 -11.31 -18.65
N LYS A 503 3.32 -11.72 -19.78
CA LYS A 503 3.87 -13.08 -19.98
C LYS A 503 5.06 -13.39 -19.08
N THR A 504 5.60 -12.39 -18.35
CA THR A 504 6.70 -12.55 -17.40
C THR A 504 6.25 -12.98 -15.99
N ILE A 505 4.95 -13.16 -15.80
CA ILE A 505 4.34 -13.65 -14.56
C ILE A 505 4.19 -15.15 -14.66
#